data_6c410b8356dda3e54cccd40381a4bc2e
#
_entry.id   6c410b8356dda3e54cccd40381a4bc2e
#
_cell.length_a   1.000
_cell.length_b   1.000
_cell.length_c   1.000
_cell.angle_alpha   90.00
_cell.angle_beta   90.00
_cell.angle_gamma   90.00
#
_symmetry.space_group_name_H-M   'P 1'
#
loop_
_entity.id
_entity.type
_entity.pdbx_description
1 polymer ?
#
loop_
_entity_poly.entity_id
_entity_poly.type
_entity_poly.pdbx_seq_one_letter_code
_entity_poly.pdbx_strand_id
1 'polypeptide(L)'
;MNRLRLLAEQYRNLDHATRLRWGIGIAIVLALVVILSAANGRIAQLAKQRTSREKDLAEMLVLKQRHLVANAGAQKLANRLTATRPDDSPAKLLEEIGIKGKNSQIKPVKGEEQAGIVEDAAEVKMDGLTANETVNLLHRLEKGSKPVVIKKALIKTRFDDPARLDLTLTIALLKAAPTGQR
;
A
#
# COMPACT_ATOMS: atom_id res chain seq x y z
N MET A 1 38.59 -47.19 -24.88
CA MET A 1 39.94 -46.72 -24.47
C MET A 1 41.03 -46.87 -25.54
N ASN A 2 40.84 -47.64 -26.63
CA ASN A 2 41.88 -47.90 -27.61
C ASN A 2 42.13 -46.76 -28.64
N ARG A 3 41.19 -45.89 -28.92
CA ARG A 3 41.34 -44.81 -29.94
C ARG A 3 42.31 -43.71 -29.53
N LEU A 4 42.37 -43.37 -28.25
CA LEU A 4 43.31 -42.37 -27.76
C LEU A 4 44.78 -42.84 -27.78
N ARG A 5 45.03 -44.14 -27.56
CA ARG A 5 46.35 -44.71 -27.64
C ARG A 5 46.92 -44.76 -29.10
N LEU A 6 46.05 -45.06 -30.06
CA LEU A 6 46.39 -45.04 -31.47
C LEU A 6 46.72 -43.63 -31.97
N LEU A 7 46.01 -42.62 -31.50
CA LEU A 7 46.30 -41.21 -31.83
C LEU A 7 47.63 -40.74 -31.20
N ALA A 8 47.92 -41.23 -29.98
CA ALA A 8 49.18 -40.87 -29.30
C ALA A 8 50.40 -41.51 -29.98
N GLU A 9 50.28 -42.75 -30.51
CA GLU A 9 51.36 -43.41 -31.28
C GLU A 9 51.57 -42.76 -32.66
N GLN A 10 50.49 -42.38 -33.36
CA GLN A 10 50.62 -41.61 -34.61
C GLN A 10 51.27 -40.27 -34.42
N TYR A 11 50.96 -39.57 -33.31
CA TYR A 11 51.57 -38.29 -32.98
C TYR A 11 53.10 -38.42 -32.68
N ARG A 12 53.53 -39.57 -32.15
CA ARG A 12 54.91 -39.82 -31.79
C ARG A 12 55.80 -40.08 -33.00
N ASN A 13 55.22 -40.48 -34.13
CA ASN A 13 55.97 -40.79 -35.39
C ASN A 13 55.99 -39.62 -36.38
N LEU A 14 55.44 -38.45 -36.05
CA LEU A 14 55.43 -37.25 -36.88
C LEU A 14 56.74 -36.48 -36.75
N ASP A 15 57.20 -35.89 -37.84
CA ASP A 15 58.40 -35.05 -37.94
C ASP A 15 58.24 -33.78 -37.01
N HIS A 16 59.39 -33.30 -36.46
CA HIS A 16 59.37 -32.20 -35.48
C HIS A 16 58.63 -30.96 -35.98
N ALA A 17 58.75 -30.63 -37.26
CA ALA A 17 58.09 -29.48 -37.87
C ALA A 17 56.56 -29.66 -37.94
N THR A 18 56.08 -30.89 -38.17
CA THR A 18 54.65 -31.23 -38.24
C THR A 18 54.02 -31.26 -36.88
N ARG A 19 54.73 -31.71 -35.83
CA ARG A 19 54.25 -31.69 -34.43
C ARG A 19 54.09 -30.26 -33.94
N LEU A 20 54.99 -29.33 -34.28
CA LEU A 20 54.90 -27.95 -33.91
C LEU A 20 53.69 -27.27 -34.54
N ARG A 21 53.40 -27.53 -35.83
CA ARG A 21 52.21 -26.99 -36.53
C ARG A 21 50.93 -27.47 -35.93
N TRP A 22 50.82 -28.78 -35.61
CA TRP A 22 49.65 -29.34 -34.93
C TRP A 22 49.49 -28.81 -33.51
N GLY A 23 50.55 -28.63 -32.75
CA GLY A 23 50.53 -28.07 -31.42
C GLY A 23 50.02 -26.60 -31.43
N ILE A 24 50.49 -25.81 -32.39
CA ILE A 24 50.02 -24.41 -32.56
C ILE A 24 48.51 -24.41 -32.96
N GLY A 25 48.08 -25.30 -33.87
CA GLY A 25 46.68 -25.40 -34.26
C GLY A 25 45.74 -25.71 -33.08
N ILE A 26 46.15 -26.67 -32.25
CA ILE A 26 45.38 -27.07 -31.05
C ILE A 26 45.36 -25.88 -30.05
N ALA A 27 46.47 -25.20 -29.84
CA ALA A 27 46.53 -24.05 -28.94
C ALA A 27 45.63 -22.89 -29.39
N ILE A 28 45.57 -22.63 -30.70
CA ILE A 28 44.66 -21.60 -31.27
C ILE A 28 43.20 -21.98 -31.06
N VAL A 29 42.83 -23.24 -31.27
CA VAL A 29 41.46 -23.71 -31.06
C VAL A 29 41.06 -23.60 -29.58
N LEU A 30 41.96 -24.00 -28.66
CA LEU A 30 41.71 -23.85 -27.22
C LEU A 30 41.59 -22.37 -26.82
N ALA A 31 42.43 -21.49 -27.33
CA ALA A 31 42.32 -20.06 -27.07
C ALA A 31 40.98 -19.48 -27.57
N LEU A 32 40.53 -19.87 -28.76
CA LEU A 32 39.22 -19.49 -29.30
C LEU A 32 38.05 -19.97 -28.42
N VAL A 33 38.09 -21.19 -27.95
CA VAL A 33 37.05 -21.73 -27.05
C VAL A 33 36.99 -20.95 -25.74
N VAL A 34 38.16 -20.60 -25.17
CA VAL A 34 38.23 -19.80 -23.95
C VAL A 34 37.65 -18.40 -24.17
N ILE A 35 38.02 -17.74 -25.28
CA ILE A 35 37.52 -16.40 -25.62
C ILE A 35 36.01 -16.43 -25.84
N LEU A 36 35.46 -17.43 -26.57
CA LEU A 36 34.05 -17.57 -26.81
C LEU A 36 33.26 -17.86 -25.52
N SER A 37 33.80 -18.70 -24.64
CA SER A 37 33.17 -18.99 -23.35
C SER A 37 33.17 -17.77 -22.43
N ALA A 38 34.20 -16.98 -22.39
CA ALA A 38 34.29 -15.72 -21.63
C ALA A 38 33.30 -14.66 -22.18
N ALA A 39 33.14 -14.57 -23.50
CA ALA A 39 32.20 -13.66 -24.14
C ALA A 39 30.75 -14.05 -23.81
N ASN A 40 30.41 -15.33 -23.91
CA ASN A 40 29.07 -15.83 -23.55
C ASN A 40 28.74 -15.58 -22.08
N GLY A 41 29.70 -15.76 -21.18
CA GLY A 41 29.52 -15.46 -19.74
C GLY A 41 29.18 -13.99 -19.48
N ARG A 42 29.87 -13.07 -20.18
CA ARG A 42 29.59 -11.61 -20.06
C ARG A 42 28.22 -11.22 -20.58
N ILE A 43 27.79 -11.80 -21.71
CA ILE A 43 26.44 -11.55 -22.27
C ILE A 43 25.34 -12.03 -21.31
N ALA A 44 25.49 -13.23 -20.76
CA ALA A 44 24.55 -13.77 -19.78
C ALA A 44 24.48 -12.94 -18.50
N GLN A 45 25.61 -12.41 -18.03
CA GLN A 45 25.68 -11.55 -16.86
C GLN A 45 24.99 -10.19 -17.11
N LEU A 46 25.20 -9.59 -18.28
CA LEU A 46 24.54 -8.35 -18.67
C LEU A 46 23.02 -8.53 -18.84
N ALA A 47 22.59 -9.63 -19.40
CA ALA A 47 21.15 -9.98 -19.51
C ALA A 47 20.52 -10.13 -18.12
N LYS A 48 21.19 -10.80 -17.19
CA LYS A 48 20.74 -10.95 -15.80
C LYS A 48 20.66 -9.61 -15.07
N GLN A 49 21.62 -8.72 -15.30
CA GLN A 49 21.59 -7.38 -14.72
C GLN A 49 20.45 -6.52 -15.27
N ARG A 50 20.10 -6.64 -16.55
CA ARG A 50 18.96 -5.94 -17.12
C ARG A 50 17.64 -6.40 -16.51
N THR A 51 17.42 -7.70 -16.44
CA THR A 51 16.18 -8.26 -15.82
C THR A 51 16.07 -7.94 -14.33
N SER A 52 17.19 -7.87 -13.60
CA SER A 52 17.19 -7.41 -12.21
C SER A 52 16.76 -5.95 -12.11
N ARG A 53 17.37 -5.06 -12.90
CA ARG A 53 17.00 -3.63 -12.91
C ARG A 53 15.56 -3.37 -13.32
N GLU A 54 15.01 -4.14 -14.25
CA GLU A 54 13.60 -4.04 -14.64
C GLU A 54 12.67 -4.43 -13.48
N LYS A 55 13.01 -5.47 -12.72
CA LYS A 55 12.27 -5.86 -11.52
C LYS A 55 12.37 -4.79 -10.43
N ASP A 56 13.56 -4.28 -10.18
CA ASP A 56 13.79 -3.22 -9.17
C ASP A 56 12.99 -1.95 -9.52
N LEU A 57 12.93 -1.59 -10.81
CA LEU A 57 12.11 -0.47 -11.28
C LEU A 57 10.61 -0.72 -11.10
N ALA A 58 10.14 -1.93 -11.39
CA ALA A 58 8.73 -2.29 -11.18
C ALA A 58 8.34 -2.24 -9.70
N GLU A 59 9.20 -2.74 -8.81
CA GLU A 59 9.00 -2.66 -7.36
C GLU A 59 9.01 -1.22 -6.87
N MET A 60 9.94 -0.40 -7.34
CA MET A 60 9.99 1.04 -7.01
C MET A 60 8.72 1.78 -7.45
N LEU A 61 8.18 1.48 -8.61
CA LEU A 61 6.94 2.10 -9.08
C LEU A 61 5.75 1.74 -8.18
N VAL A 62 5.63 0.47 -7.80
CA VAL A 62 4.58 0.01 -6.87
C VAL A 62 4.73 0.68 -5.50
N LEU A 63 5.96 0.77 -4.98
CA LEU A 63 6.24 1.40 -3.70
C LEU A 63 5.94 2.91 -3.75
N LYS A 64 6.33 3.59 -4.83
CA LYS A 64 6.01 5.00 -5.07
C LYS A 64 4.50 5.24 -5.09
N GLN A 65 3.75 4.38 -5.78
CA GLN A 65 2.30 4.49 -5.85
C GLN A 65 1.65 4.31 -4.46
N ARG A 66 2.09 3.31 -3.69
CA ARG A 66 1.63 3.10 -2.30
C ARG A 66 1.95 4.31 -1.43
N HIS A 67 3.14 4.86 -1.53
CA HIS A 67 3.56 6.05 -0.78
C HIS A 67 2.72 7.28 -1.14
N LEU A 68 2.42 7.49 -2.44
CA LEU A 68 1.57 8.60 -2.88
C LEU A 68 0.14 8.45 -2.35
N VAL A 69 -0.43 7.24 -2.38
CA VAL A 69 -1.78 6.98 -1.84
C VAL A 69 -1.82 7.19 -0.32
N ALA A 70 -0.82 6.69 0.41
CA ALA A 70 -0.71 6.87 1.84
C ALA A 70 -0.55 8.35 2.23
N ASN A 71 0.31 9.09 1.53
CA ASN A 71 0.50 10.52 1.78
C ASN A 71 -0.75 11.34 1.44
N ALA A 72 -1.46 11.02 0.36
CA ALA A 72 -2.71 11.70 0.03
C ALA A 72 -3.77 11.52 1.12
N GLY A 73 -3.85 10.34 1.72
CA GLY A 73 -4.71 10.06 2.87
C GLY A 73 -4.33 10.89 4.10
N ALA A 74 -3.05 10.89 4.46
CA ALA A 74 -2.54 11.64 5.60
C ALA A 74 -2.73 13.15 5.41
N GLN A 75 -2.44 13.67 4.21
CA GLN A 75 -2.62 15.09 3.90
C GLN A 75 -4.09 15.51 3.93
N LYS A 76 -4.99 14.64 3.45
CA LYS A 76 -6.43 14.86 3.54
C LYS A 76 -6.93 14.90 4.98
N LEU A 77 -6.42 14.02 5.83
CA LEU A 77 -6.72 14.04 7.26
C LEU A 77 -6.17 15.31 7.93
N ALA A 78 -4.91 15.68 7.66
CA ALA A 78 -4.29 16.88 8.18
C ALA A 78 -5.10 18.13 7.80
N ASN A 79 -5.52 18.27 6.55
CA ASN A 79 -6.34 19.38 6.09
C ASN A 79 -7.72 19.43 6.79
N ARG A 80 -8.32 18.26 7.07
CA ARG A 80 -9.57 18.18 7.82
C ARG A 80 -9.38 18.55 9.29
N LEU A 81 -8.27 18.16 9.90
CA LEU A 81 -7.95 18.53 11.29
C LEU A 81 -7.76 20.04 11.44
N THR A 82 -7.06 20.70 10.50
CA THR A 82 -6.91 22.15 10.53
C THR A 82 -8.20 22.91 10.27
N ALA A 83 -9.16 22.33 9.56
CA ALA A 83 -10.48 22.91 9.33
C ALA A 83 -11.42 22.74 10.54
N THR A 84 -11.06 21.91 11.51
CA THR A 84 -11.87 21.66 12.72
C THR A 84 -11.57 22.71 13.78
N ARG A 85 -12.60 23.39 14.23
CA ARG A 85 -12.47 24.41 15.30
C ARG A 85 -12.52 23.75 16.69
N PRO A 86 -11.94 24.38 17.73
CA PRO A 86 -12.03 23.87 19.09
C PRO A 86 -13.47 23.67 19.59
N ASP A 87 -14.36 24.56 19.19
CA ASP A 87 -15.80 24.54 19.60
C ASP A 87 -16.66 23.62 18.76
N ASP A 88 -16.12 22.96 17.75
CA ASP A 88 -16.85 21.94 17.01
C ASP A 88 -17.09 20.74 17.92
N SER A 89 -18.31 20.22 17.87
CA SER A 89 -18.71 19.05 18.64
C SER A 89 -19.52 18.10 17.76
N PRO A 90 -19.57 16.81 18.11
CA PRO A 90 -20.42 15.86 17.42
C PRO A 90 -21.89 16.32 17.33
N ALA A 91 -22.39 17.03 18.36
CA ALA A 91 -23.73 17.59 18.36
C ALA A 91 -23.94 18.66 17.29
N LYS A 92 -23.04 19.67 17.23
CA LYS A 92 -23.11 20.71 16.22
C LYS A 92 -23.01 20.15 14.79
N LEU A 93 -22.16 19.15 14.61
CA LEU A 93 -21.98 18.50 13.32
C LEU A 93 -23.26 17.80 12.84
N LEU A 94 -23.98 17.15 13.74
CA LEU A 94 -25.26 16.51 13.42
C LEU A 94 -26.35 17.54 13.09
N GLU A 95 -26.36 18.67 13.78
CA GLU A 95 -27.26 19.81 13.47
C GLU A 95 -26.96 20.38 12.07
N GLU A 96 -25.68 20.53 11.70
CA GLU A 96 -25.25 21.00 10.37
C GLU A 96 -25.67 20.02 9.25
N ILE A 97 -25.66 18.71 9.52
CA ILE A 97 -26.11 17.68 8.56
C ILE A 97 -27.61 17.78 8.30
N GLY A 98 -28.35 18.36 9.24
CA GLY A 98 -29.72 18.80 8.97
C GLY A 98 -30.77 17.67 8.93
N ILE A 99 -30.58 16.61 9.72
CA ILE A 99 -31.66 15.62 9.93
C ILE A 99 -32.66 16.24 10.90
N LYS A 100 -33.49 17.14 10.36
CA LYS A 100 -34.55 17.80 11.13
C LYS A 100 -35.74 16.84 11.40
N GLY A 101 -36.25 16.87 12.61
CA GLY A 101 -37.58 16.31 12.93
C GLY A 101 -37.58 14.88 13.45
N LYS A 102 -36.43 14.32 13.81
CA LYS A 102 -36.35 13.00 14.45
C LYS A 102 -35.84 13.14 15.88
N ASN A 103 -36.38 12.32 16.80
CA ASN A 103 -35.86 12.26 18.16
C ASN A 103 -34.41 11.81 18.13
N SER A 104 -33.48 12.74 18.32
CA SER A 104 -32.06 12.45 18.43
C SER A 104 -31.62 12.64 19.88
N GLN A 105 -31.06 11.61 20.47
CA GLN A 105 -30.37 11.68 21.76
C GLN A 105 -28.88 11.61 21.55
N ILE A 106 -28.18 12.61 22.08
CA ILE A 106 -26.72 12.68 22.00
C ILE A 106 -26.16 12.59 23.41
N LYS A 107 -25.35 11.57 23.66
CA LYS A 107 -24.65 11.37 24.94
C LYS A 107 -23.15 11.50 24.71
N PRO A 108 -22.46 12.42 25.37
CA PRO A 108 -21.01 12.48 25.30
C PRO A 108 -20.40 11.18 25.86
N VAL A 109 -19.38 10.67 25.19
CA VAL A 109 -18.63 9.49 25.58
C VAL A 109 -17.17 9.89 25.68
N LYS A 110 -16.43 9.26 26.60
CA LYS A 110 -15.00 9.52 26.74
C LYS A 110 -14.28 9.12 25.44
N GLY A 111 -13.66 10.09 24.81
CA GLY A 111 -12.77 9.88 23.66
C GLY A 111 -11.38 9.42 24.09
N GLU A 112 -10.60 8.99 23.11
CA GLU A 112 -9.20 8.62 23.29
C GLU A 112 -8.30 9.79 22.91
N GLU A 113 -7.14 9.87 23.54
CA GLU A 113 -6.10 10.83 23.19
C GLU A 113 -4.89 10.05 22.69
N GLN A 114 -4.50 10.30 21.45
CA GLN A 114 -3.40 9.58 20.84
C GLN A 114 -2.58 10.51 19.93
N ALA A 115 -1.25 10.50 20.11
CA ALA A 115 -0.29 11.12 19.19
C ALA A 115 -0.61 12.59 18.78
N GLY A 116 -1.11 13.40 19.71
CA GLY A 116 -1.43 14.82 19.41
C GLY A 116 -2.80 15.04 18.76
N ILE A 117 -3.65 14.02 18.77
CA ILE A 117 -5.05 14.07 18.34
C ILE A 117 -5.93 13.73 19.54
N VAL A 118 -6.93 14.57 19.79
CA VAL A 118 -7.96 14.35 20.81
C VAL A 118 -9.26 13.98 20.13
N GLU A 119 -9.89 12.93 20.59
CA GLU A 119 -11.20 12.51 20.13
C GLU A 119 -12.31 13.10 21.00
N ASP A 120 -13.20 13.84 20.39
CA ASP A 120 -14.45 14.25 21.01
C ASP A 120 -15.54 13.25 20.57
N ALA A 121 -15.87 12.30 21.44
CA ALA A 121 -16.75 11.20 21.11
C ALA A 121 -18.16 11.35 21.67
N ALA A 122 -19.16 10.90 20.93
CA ALA A 122 -20.54 10.87 21.36
C ALA A 122 -21.28 9.62 20.84
N GLU A 123 -22.17 9.10 21.65
CA GLU A 123 -23.19 8.14 21.24
C GLU A 123 -24.45 8.91 20.81
N VAL A 124 -24.88 8.63 19.61
CA VAL A 124 -26.03 9.26 18.97
C VAL A 124 -27.08 8.22 18.71
N LYS A 125 -28.28 8.42 19.22
CA LYS A 125 -29.47 7.58 18.92
C LYS A 125 -30.46 8.39 18.12
N MET A 126 -30.91 7.84 17.03
CA MET A 126 -31.94 8.42 16.16
C MET A 126 -32.99 7.37 15.83
N ASP A 127 -34.24 7.71 16.04
CA ASP A 127 -35.34 6.77 15.84
C ASP A 127 -36.17 7.15 14.60
N GLY A 128 -36.65 6.12 13.90
CA GLY A 128 -37.60 6.26 12.80
C GLY A 128 -37.04 6.88 11.53
N LEU A 129 -35.75 6.65 11.21
CA LEU A 129 -35.15 7.04 9.96
C LEU A 129 -35.59 6.14 8.82
N THR A 130 -35.69 6.67 7.61
CA THR A 130 -35.80 5.86 6.41
C THR A 130 -34.40 5.33 6.02
N ALA A 131 -34.33 4.28 5.20
CA ALA A 131 -33.05 3.75 4.69
C ALA A 131 -32.23 4.83 3.95
N ASN A 132 -32.89 5.68 3.15
CA ASN A 132 -32.23 6.78 2.45
C ASN A 132 -31.64 7.83 3.41
N GLU A 133 -32.36 8.21 4.45
CA GLU A 133 -31.88 9.14 5.47
C GLU A 133 -30.69 8.56 6.22
N THR A 134 -30.74 7.27 6.54
CA THR A 134 -29.61 6.56 7.20
C THR A 134 -28.35 6.55 6.34
N VAL A 135 -28.48 6.17 5.06
CA VAL A 135 -27.35 6.14 4.13
C VAL A 135 -26.78 7.54 3.90
N ASN A 136 -27.65 8.55 3.71
CA ASN A 136 -27.22 9.94 3.53
C ASN A 136 -26.49 10.48 4.77
N LEU A 137 -26.95 10.16 5.96
CA LEU A 137 -26.30 10.53 7.21
C LEU A 137 -24.89 9.94 7.28
N LEU A 138 -24.77 8.62 7.12
CA LEU A 138 -23.50 7.92 7.17
C LEU A 138 -22.53 8.45 6.11
N HIS A 139 -23.01 8.66 4.90
CA HIS A 139 -22.20 9.24 3.82
C HIS A 139 -21.70 10.66 4.14
N ARG A 140 -22.56 11.53 4.70
CA ARG A 140 -22.15 12.89 5.08
C ARG A 140 -21.19 12.90 6.26
N LEU A 141 -21.34 11.99 7.23
CA LEU A 141 -20.39 11.82 8.33
C LEU A 141 -19.01 11.38 7.81
N GLU A 142 -18.98 10.41 6.90
CA GLU A 142 -17.72 9.86 6.36
C GLU A 142 -17.02 10.81 5.38
N LYS A 143 -17.78 11.40 4.46
CA LYS A 143 -17.27 12.24 3.36
C LYS A 143 -17.29 13.75 3.65
N GLY A 144 -17.86 14.14 4.78
CA GLY A 144 -17.93 15.54 5.19
C GLY A 144 -16.57 16.23 5.30
N SER A 145 -16.61 17.55 5.51
CA SER A 145 -15.40 18.39 5.66
C SER A 145 -14.63 18.13 6.94
N LYS A 146 -15.31 17.69 8.00
CA LYS A 146 -14.71 17.43 9.32
C LYS A 146 -14.24 15.98 9.46
N PRO A 147 -13.16 15.72 10.20
CA PRO A 147 -12.62 14.37 10.38
C PRO A 147 -13.41 13.60 11.43
N VAL A 148 -14.45 12.91 10.99
CA VAL A 148 -15.29 12.07 11.84
C VAL A 148 -14.95 10.60 11.60
N VAL A 149 -14.84 9.86 12.69
CA VAL A 149 -14.69 8.41 12.70
C VAL A 149 -15.94 7.78 13.30
N ILE A 150 -16.53 6.85 12.59
CA ILE A 150 -17.63 6.04 13.09
C ILE A 150 -17.05 4.81 13.78
N LYS A 151 -17.03 4.79 15.11
CA LYS A 151 -16.50 3.66 15.89
C LYS A 151 -17.46 2.48 15.93
N LYS A 152 -18.75 2.77 16.00
CA LYS A 152 -19.81 1.75 16.06
C LYS A 152 -21.07 2.23 15.38
N ALA A 153 -21.69 1.37 14.61
CA ALA A 153 -23.00 1.62 14.02
C ALA A 153 -23.90 0.41 14.29
N LEU A 154 -25.08 0.66 14.86
CA LEU A 154 -26.10 -0.34 15.10
C LEU A 154 -27.39 0.15 14.45
N ILE A 155 -27.86 -0.60 13.48
CA ILE A 155 -29.09 -0.32 12.73
C ILE A 155 -30.10 -1.40 13.08
N LYS A 156 -31.28 -0.99 13.54
CA LYS A 156 -32.38 -1.90 13.86
C LYS A 156 -33.63 -1.50 13.09
N THR A 157 -34.33 -2.47 12.58
CA THR A 157 -35.67 -2.25 11.99
C THR A 157 -36.67 -2.08 13.12
N ARG A 158 -37.59 -1.13 12.99
CA ARG A 158 -38.66 -0.97 13.95
C ARG A 158 -39.70 -2.07 13.81
N PHE A 159 -40.23 -2.48 14.92
CA PHE A 159 -41.24 -3.54 14.94
C PHE A 159 -42.61 -3.02 14.47
N ASP A 160 -42.94 -1.78 14.82
CA ASP A 160 -44.20 -1.09 14.48
C ASP A 160 -44.25 -0.59 13.02
N ASP A 161 -43.10 -0.28 12.43
CA ASP A 161 -42.98 0.17 11.03
C ASP A 161 -41.69 -0.35 10.41
N PRO A 162 -41.72 -1.49 9.68
CA PRO A 162 -40.52 -2.05 9.04
C PRO A 162 -39.83 -1.16 7.99
N ALA A 163 -40.50 -0.11 7.49
CA ALA A 163 -39.90 0.87 6.59
C ALA A 163 -39.03 1.89 7.34
N ARG A 164 -39.07 1.88 8.68
CA ARG A 164 -38.30 2.77 9.53
C ARG A 164 -37.18 2.03 10.26
N LEU A 165 -36.08 2.72 10.46
CA LEU A 165 -34.88 2.23 11.11
C LEU A 165 -34.57 3.05 12.36
N ASP A 166 -34.17 2.38 13.41
CA ASP A 166 -33.55 3.01 14.58
C ASP A 166 -32.05 2.85 14.50
N LEU A 167 -31.32 3.96 14.57
CA LEU A 167 -29.89 4.04 14.38
C LEU A 167 -29.22 4.45 15.69
N THR A 168 -28.24 3.68 16.12
CA THR A 168 -27.33 4.05 17.20
C THR A 168 -25.90 4.10 16.66
N LEU A 169 -25.29 5.27 16.73
CA LEU A 169 -23.91 5.51 16.28
C LEU A 169 -23.04 5.90 17.45
N THR A 170 -21.83 5.38 17.49
CA THR A 170 -20.76 5.98 18.27
C THR A 170 -19.80 6.64 17.30
N ILE A 171 -19.74 7.95 17.33
CA ILE A 171 -18.91 8.79 16.46
C ILE A 171 -17.87 9.51 17.29
N ALA A 172 -16.71 9.74 16.71
CA ALA A 172 -15.64 10.54 17.28
C ALA A 172 -15.22 11.63 16.27
N LEU A 173 -15.25 12.87 16.70
CA LEU A 173 -14.69 14.01 15.97
C LEU A 173 -13.23 14.14 16.38
N LEU A 174 -12.33 14.05 15.40
CA LEU A 174 -10.90 14.21 15.64
C LEU A 174 -10.54 15.70 15.69
N LYS A 175 -9.83 16.12 16.70
CA LYS A 175 -9.31 17.47 16.90
C LYS A 175 -7.81 17.43 17.10
N ALA A 176 -7.10 18.44 16.65
CA ALA A 176 -5.71 18.60 17.04
C ALA A 176 -5.65 18.84 18.57
N ALA A 177 -4.77 18.12 19.26
CA ALA A 177 -4.55 18.39 20.68
C ALA A 177 -4.12 19.86 20.85
N PRO A 178 -4.64 20.58 21.85
CA PRO A 178 -4.16 21.92 22.15
C PRO A 178 -2.66 21.80 22.41
N THR A 179 -1.87 22.56 21.65
CA THR A 179 -0.42 22.64 21.81
C THR A 179 -0.19 23.22 23.21
N GLY A 180 -0.04 22.35 24.20
CA GLY A 180 0.22 22.76 25.56
C GLY A 180 1.52 23.54 25.60
N GLN A 181 1.42 24.78 26.04
CA GLN A 181 2.56 25.55 26.49
C GLN A 181 3.34 24.70 27.50
N ARG A 182 4.55 24.28 27.08
CA ARG A 182 5.57 23.83 28.02
C ARG A 182 6.30 25.05 28.57
#